data_b0604d8f4e219f2f0ed094dc343d59d7
#
_entry.id   b0604d8f4e219f2f0ed094dc343d59d7
#
_cell.length_a   1.000
_cell.length_b   1.000
_cell.length_c   1.000
_cell.angle_alpha   90.00
_cell.angle_beta   90.00
_cell.angle_gamma   90.00
#
_symmetry.space_group_name_H-M   'P 1'
#
loop_
_entity.id
_entity.type
_entity.pdbx_description
1 polymer ?
#
loop_
_entity_poly.entity_id
_entity_poly.type
_entity_poly.pdbx_seq_one_letter_code
_entity_poly.pdbx_strand_id
1 'polypeptide(L)'
;LYALIELYAKTYDFDKQAELWEDLIQIDKLNNMYYIEAIYCYMNLGLFKKALKIVQKAEKNIAKNENLTILKSEIYQRDNKIERSLEIILNAHKKNPNNLNYLKKLSELYILKSEYILANEVYTKILDIEPENPTALLASFKIFQTQSLLDQEIDVFLKIFNSISVTKEQKIDILFEIFSDNNKIERYKNHIPTVLDKCILTYPDEVMFYVVLGDYK
;
A
#
# COMPACT_ATOMS: atom_id res chain seq x y z
N LEU A 1 -28.63 13.77 13.44
CA LEU A 1 -27.56 14.03 12.44
C LEU A 1 -27.06 12.73 11.82
N TYR A 2 -26.72 11.69 12.58
CA TYR A 2 -26.19 10.42 12.03
C TYR A 2 -27.13 9.76 11.00
N ALA A 3 -28.45 9.69 11.28
CA ALA A 3 -29.40 9.12 10.32
C ALA A 3 -29.45 9.90 8.98
N LEU A 4 -29.22 11.22 9.02
CA LEU A 4 -29.12 12.04 7.79
C LEU A 4 -27.80 11.79 7.07
N ILE A 5 -26.68 11.62 7.79
CA ILE A 5 -25.39 11.28 7.22
C ILE A 5 -25.47 9.94 6.50
N GLU A 6 -26.08 8.92 7.11
CA GLU A 6 -26.29 7.61 6.46
C GLU A 6 -27.19 7.71 5.22
N LEU A 7 -28.21 8.54 5.24
CA LEU A 7 -29.07 8.78 4.08
C LEU A 7 -28.26 9.40 2.94
N TYR A 8 -27.48 10.45 3.23
CA TYR A 8 -26.66 11.12 2.22
C TYR A 8 -25.48 10.23 1.76
N ALA A 9 -24.98 9.32 2.60
CA ALA A 9 -24.00 8.31 2.19
C ALA A 9 -24.57 7.38 1.10
N LYS A 10 -25.80 6.90 1.28
CA LYS A 10 -26.48 6.03 0.30
C LYS A 10 -26.77 6.74 -1.03
N THR A 11 -26.90 8.06 -1.02
CA THR A 11 -27.14 8.88 -2.22
C THR A 11 -25.88 9.53 -2.78
N TYR A 12 -24.70 9.26 -2.16
CA TYR A 12 -23.41 9.87 -2.52
C TYR A 12 -23.42 11.41 -2.51
N ASP A 13 -24.27 12.02 -1.67
CA ASP A 13 -24.35 13.48 -1.51
C ASP A 13 -23.28 13.94 -0.52
N PHE A 14 -22.02 13.93 -0.98
CA PHE A 14 -20.86 14.27 -0.16
C PHE A 14 -20.85 15.73 0.33
N ASP A 15 -21.52 16.65 -0.36
CA ASP A 15 -21.60 18.06 0.06
C ASP A 15 -22.41 18.19 1.34
N LYS A 16 -23.63 17.63 1.36
CA LYS A 16 -24.47 17.61 2.56
C LYS A 16 -23.88 16.76 3.69
N GLN A 17 -23.20 15.66 3.35
CA GLN A 17 -22.47 14.90 4.37
C GLN A 17 -21.40 15.75 5.04
N ALA A 18 -20.60 16.49 4.25
CA ALA A 18 -19.53 17.33 4.78
C ALA A 18 -20.08 18.42 5.72
N GLU A 19 -21.19 19.06 5.36
CA GLU A 19 -21.86 20.05 6.22
C GLU A 19 -22.27 19.44 7.57
N LEU A 20 -22.90 18.26 7.56
CA LEU A 20 -23.31 17.58 8.79
C LEU A 20 -22.12 17.14 9.65
N TRP A 21 -21.02 16.70 9.03
CA TRP A 21 -19.80 16.39 9.76
C TRP A 21 -19.18 17.64 10.38
N GLU A 22 -19.22 18.79 9.69
CA GLU A 22 -18.78 20.06 10.26
C GLU A 22 -19.66 20.52 11.43
N ASP A 23 -20.96 20.29 11.37
CA ASP A 23 -21.87 20.55 12.50
C ASP A 23 -21.51 19.67 13.72
N LEU A 24 -21.24 18.39 13.50
CA LEU A 24 -20.79 17.48 14.57
C LEU A 24 -19.44 17.92 15.16
N ILE A 25 -18.51 18.43 14.35
CA ILE A 25 -17.26 19.04 14.83
C ILE A 25 -17.51 20.26 15.73
N GLN A 26 -18.57 21.06 15.50
CA GLN A 26 -18.89 22.16 16.43
C GLN A 26 -19.42 21.65 17.78
N ILE A 27 -20.16 20.54 17.78
CA ILE A 27 -20.72 19.92 18.99
C ILE A 27 -19.61 19.26 19.82
N ASP A 28 -18.75 18.47 19.18
CA ASP A 28 -17.62 17.79 19.85
C ASP A 28 -16.32 17.99 19.04
N LYS A 29 -15.54 18.99 19.46
CA LYS A 29 -14.29 19.37 18.81
C LYS A 29 -13.14 18.39 19.04
N LEU A 30 -13.30 17.43 19.96
CA LEU A 30 -12.25 16.46 20.28
C LEU A 30 -12.43 15.13 19.55
N ASN A 31 -13.57 14.93 18.90
CA ASN A 31 -13.84 13.69 18.16
C ASN A 31 -13.11 13.66 16.82
N ASN A 32 -12.01 12.89 16.78
CA ASN A 32 -11.15 12.75 15.58
C ASN A 32 -11.92 12.22 14.36
N MET A 33 -12.89 11.33 14.57
CA MET A 33 -13.64 10.71 13.47
C MET A 33 -14.40 11.76 12.62
N TYR A 34 -14.99 12.76 13.26
CA TYR A 34 -15.76 13.80 12.53
C TYR A 34 -14.89 14.58 11.55
N TYR A 35 -13.64 14.88 11.92
CA TYR A 35 -12.69 15.54 11.02
C TYR A 35 -12.29 14.63 9.86
N ILE A 36 -12.02 13.35 10.13
CA ILE A 36 -11.63 12.37 9.12
C ILE A 36 -12.73 12.24 8.07
N GLU A 37 -13.98 12.08 8.49
CA GLU A 37 -15.12 11.92 7.60
C GLU A 37 -15.39 13.20 6.78
N ALA A 38 -15.34 14.38 7.40
CA ALA A 38 -15.44 15.65 6.68
C ALA A 38 -14.33 15.81 5.63
N ILE A 39 -13.08 15.40 5.96
CA ILE A 39 -11.95 15.43 5.03
C ILE A 39 -12.24 14.52 3.83
N TYR A 40 -12.69 13.27 4.05
CA TYR A 40 -13.00 12.34 2.97
C TYR A 40 -14.15 12.86 2.08
N CYS A 41 -15.20 13.45 2.64
CA CYS A 41 -16.26 14.06 1.85
C CYS A 41 -15.70 15.14 0.92
N TYR A 42 -14.87 16.06 1.43
CA TYR A 42 -14.26 17.11 0.61
C TYR A 42 -13.25 16.56 -0.40
N MET A 43 -12.52 15.50 -0.09
CA MET A 43 -11.65 14.83 -1.05
C MET A 43 -12.44 14.20 -2.20
N ASN A 44 -13.58 13.57 -1.91
CA ASN A 44 -14.45 12.97 -2.94
C ASN A 44 -15.11 14.03 -3.84
N LEU A 45 -15.34 15.21 -3.31
CA LEU A 45 -15.82 16.38 -4.09
C LEU A 45 -14.70 17.09 -4.89
N GLY A 46 -13.42 16.69 -4.72
CA GLY A 46 -12.28 17.42 -5.29
C GLY A 46 -12.02 18.78 -4.64
N LEU A 47 -12.64 19.07 -3.50
CA LEU A 47 -12.53 20.35 -2.78
C LEU A 47 -11.32 20.33 -1.83
N PHE A 48 -10.12 20.06 -2.37
CA PHE A 48 -8.88 19.84 -1.61
C PHE A 48 -8.51 21.01 -0.69
N LYS A 49 -8.80 22.25 -1.08
CA LYS A 49 -8.58 23.42 -0.20
C LYS A 49 -9.47 23.39 1.05
N LYS A 50 -10.73 22.92 0.93
CA LYS A 50 -11.62 22.74 2.08
C LYS A 50 -11.11 21.60 2.96
N ALA A 51 -10.75 20.45 2.38
CA ALA A 51 -10.17 19.33 3.09
C ALA A 51 -8.95 19.75 3.93
N LEU A 52 -8.01 20.52 3.36
CA LEU A 52 -6.84 21.05 4.08
C LEU A 52 -7.20 21.98 5.22
N LYS A 53 -8.27 22.78 5.09
CA LYS A 53 -8.75 23.62 6.21
C LYS A 53 -9.29 22.78 7.36
N ILE A 54 -9.99 21.67 7.06
CA ILE A 54 -10.44 20.73 8.11
C ILE A 54 -9.25 20.06 8.78
N VAL A 55 -8.21 19.64 8.03
CA VAL A 55 -6.96 19.13 8.64
C VAL A 55 -6.35 20.15 9.60
N GLN A 56 -6.22 21.41 9.20
CA GLN A 56 -5.68 22.47 10.09
C GLN A 56 -6.52 22.66 11.34
N LYS A 57 -7.86 22.59 11.22
CA LYS A 57 -8.78 22.67 12.36
C LYS A 57 -8.62 21.48 13.31
N ALA A 58 -8.43 20.28 12.75
CA ALA A 58 -8.13 19.07 13.53
C ALA A 58 -6.77 19.19 14.25
N GLU A 59 -5.70 19.56 13.55
CA GLU A 59 -4.36 19.74 14.13
C GLU A 59 -4.37 20.74 15.32
N LYS A 60 -5.24 21.77 15.26
CA LYS A 60 -5.40 22.75 16.35
C LYS A 60 -6.17 22.20 17.54
N ASN A 61 -7.20 21.39 17.32
CA ASN A 61 -8.13 20.98 18.39
C ASN A 61 -7.73 19.65 19.04
N ILE A 62 -7.22 18.68 18.29
CA ILE A 62 -6.86 17.33 18.73
C ILE A 62 -5.36 17.01 18.61
N ALA A 63 -4.55 17.99 18.29
CA ALA A 63 -3.14 17.88 17.99
C ALA A 63 -2.81 17.11 16.70
N LYS A 64 -1.59 17.36 16.22
CA LYS A 64 -1.03 16.68 15.04
C LYS A 64 -0.71 15.24 15.39
N ASN A 65 -1.22 14.31 14.58
CA ASN A 65 -0.99 12.88 14.72
C ASN A 65 -0.65 12.23 13.36
N GLU A 66 -0.34 10.95 13.41
CA GLU A 66 0.02 10.16 12.23
C GLU A 66 -1.08 10.18 11.16
N ASN A 67 -2.32 9.88 11.55
CA ASN A 67 -3.44 9.80 10.62
C ASN A 67 -3.68 11.14 9.89
N LEU A 68 -3.67 12.25 10.59
CA LEU A 68 -3.80 13.59 9.98
C LEU A 68 -2.63 13.91 9.05
N THR A 69 -1.42 13.46 9.38
CA THR A 69 -0.24 13.64 8.53
C THR A 69 -0.37 12.86 7.23
N ILE A 70 -0.84 11.62 7.29
CA ILE A 70 -1.08 10.76 6.13
C ILE A 70 -2.23 11.34 5.28
N LEU A 71 -3.36 11.70 5.90
CA LEU A 71 -4.48 12.33 5.19
C LEU A 71 -4.07 13.62 4.48
N LYS A 72 -3.26 14.46 5.12
CA LYS A 72 -2.72 15.67 4.49
C LYS A 72 -1.87 15.36 3.26
N SER A 73 -1.05 14.33 3.33
CA SER A 73 -0.29 13.82 2.19
C SER A 73 -1.20 13.31 1.08
N GLU A 74 -2.24 12.55 1.41
CA GLU A 74 -3.23 12.04 0.44
C GLU A 74 -4.02 13.15 -0.25
N ILE A 75 -4.39 14.21 0.47
CA ILE A 75 -5.05 15.38 -0.12
C ILE A 75 -4.15 16.01 -1.19
N TYR A 76 -2.86 16.19 -0.89
CA TYR A 76 -1.93 16.74 -1.88
C TYR A 76 -1.68 15.78 -3.05
N GLN A 77 -1.63 14.48 -2.80
CA GLN A 77 -1.51 13.46 -3.84
C GLN A 77 -2.71 13.51 -4.81
N ARG A 78 -3.95 13.55 -4.30
CA ARG A 78 -5.17 13.67 -5.12
C ARG A 78 -5.28 15.03 -5.83
N ASP A 79 -4.71 16.09 -5.26
CA ASP A 79 -4.60 17.43 -5.86
C ASP A 79 -3.43 17.51 -6.89
N ASN A 80 -2.86 16.34 -7.27
CA ASN A 80 -1.72 16.22 -8.20
C ASN A 80 -0.46 17.00 -7.76
N LYS A 81 -0.29 17.22 -6.46
CA LYS A 81 0.86 17.91 -5.85
C LYS A 81 1.77 16.90 -5.15
N ILE A 82 2.29 15.96 -5.93
CA ILE A 82 3.06 14.80 -5.41
C ILE A 82 4.28 15.25 -4.60
N GLU A 83 4.99 16.30 -5.04
CA GLU A 83 6.18 16.82 -4.33
C GLU A 83 5.84 17.30 -2.91
N ARG A 84 4.70 17.98 -2.74
CA ARG A 84 4.25 18.42 -1.41
C ARG A 84 3.81 17.24 -0.54
N SER A 85 3.16 16.25 -1.13
CA SER A 85 2.82 15.01 -0.46
C SER A 85 4.08 14.31 0.07
N LEU A 86 5.09 14.16 -0.78
CA LEU A 86 6.38 13.54 -0.44
C LEU A 86 7.12 14.33 0.67
N GLU A 87 7.19 15.65 0.58
CA GLU A 87 7.82 16.51 1.60
C GLU A 87 7.20 16.28 2.99
N ILE A 88 5.87 16.20 3.08
CA ILE A 88 5.15 15.99 4.34
C ILE A 88 5.55 14.65 4.97
N ILE A 89 5.55 13.58 4.18
CA ILE A 89 5.86 12.24 4.67
C ILE A 89 7.35 12.10 5.00
N LEU A 90 8.25 12.65 4.19
CA LEU A 90 9.69 12.68 4.50
C LEU A 90 9.97 13.39 5.83
N ASN A 91 9.33 14.54 6.09
CA ASN A 91 9.48 15.26 7.35
C ASN A 91 8.91 14.47 8.55
N ALA A 92 7.85 13.70 8.35
CA ALA A 92 7.31 12.83 9.38
C ALA A 92 8.18 11.58 9.61
N HIS A 93 8.67 10.96 8.54
CA HIS A 93 9.59 9.83 8.60
C HIS A 93 10.92 10.17 9.30
N LYS A 94 11.50 11.35 9.06
CA LYS A 94 12.70 11.81 9.78
C LYS A 94 12.54 11.83 11.29
N LYS A 95 11.32 12.07 11.80
CA LYS A 95 11.02 12.07 13.25
C LYS A 95 10.75 10.67 13.79
N ASN A 96 10.20 9.80 12.96
CA ASN A 96 9.82 8.44 13.31
C ASN A 96 10.27 7.48 12.19
N PRO A 97 11.59 7.14 12.12
CA PRO A 97 12.16 6.40 10.99
C PRO A 97 11.60 4.98 10.79
N ASN A 98 11.15 4.35 11.88
CA ASN A 98 10.64 2.97 11.86
C ASN A 98 9.10 2.91 11.80
N ASN A 99 8.44 4.04 11.55
CA ASN A 99 6.99 4.04 11.41
C ASN A 99 6.59 3.43 10.06
N LEU A 100 5.98 2.25 10.10
CA LEU A 100 5.58 1.49 8.92
C LEU A 100 4.58 2.22 8.02
N ASN A 101 3.66 3.00 8.59
CA ASN A 101 2.68 3.73 7.78
C ASN A 101 3.34 4.86 6.98
N TYR A 102 4.36 5.52 7.54
CA TYR A 102 5.15 6.48 6.78
C TYR A 102 6.00 5.81 5.71
N LEU A 103 6.62 4.67 6.01
CA LEU A 103 7.39 3.89 5.03
C LEU A 103 6.48 3.41 3.89
N LYS A 104 5.32 2.83 4.19
CA LYS A 104 4.33 2.43 3.19
C LYS A 104 3.93 3.60 2.28
N LYS A 105 3.65 4.76 2.88
CA LYS A 105 3.30 5.97 2.10
C LYS A 105 4.45 6.51 1.27
N LEU A 106 5.70 6.45 1.77
CA LEU A 106 6.89 6.82 0.99
C LEU A 106 7.08 5.92 -0.22
N SER A 107 6.99 4.59 -0.04
CA SER A 107 7.14 3.64 -1.15
C SER A 107 6.09 3.88 -2.24
N GLU A 108 4.82 4.12 -1.85
CA GLU A 108 3.74 4.49 -2.77
C GLU A 108 4.08 5.75 -3.58
N LEU A 109 4.53 6.81 -2.90
CA LEU A 109 4.85 8.09 -3.56
C LEU A 109 6.07 7.97 -4.49
N TYR A 110 7.09 7.19 -4.14
CA TYR A 110 8.23 6.92 -5.01
C TYR A 110 7.84 6.10 -6.23
N ILE A 111 6.95 5.11 -6.09
CA ILE A 111 6.40 4.36 -7.24
C ILE A 111 5.62 5.30 -8.18
N LEU A 112 4.77 6.18 -7.64
CA LEU A 112 4.04 7.16 -8.45
C LEU A 112 4.97 8.10 -9.24
N LYS A 113 6.15 8.39 -8.71
CA LYS A 113 7.19 9.18 -9.38
C LYS A 113 8.10 8.35 -10.28
N SER A 114 7.89 7.04 -10.37
CA SER A 114 8.80 6.10 -11.06
C SER A 114 10.24 6.10 -10.50
N GLU A 115 10.40 6.50 -9.25
CA GLU A 115 11.68 6.49 -8.53
C GLU A 115 11.89 5.12 -7.86
N TYR A 116 12.02 4.07 -8.69
CA TYR A 116 12.02 2.67 -8.25
C TYR A 116 13.18 2.31 -7.32
N ILE A 117 14.35 2.94 -7.47
CA ILE A 117 15.49 2.72 -6.58
C ILE A 117 15.14 3.16 -5.16
N LEU A 118 14.60 4.39 -5.01
CA LEU A 118 14.19 4.91 -3.70
C LEU A 118 13.02 4.12 -3.10
N ALA A 119 12.06 3.69 -3.94
CA ALA A 119 10.99 2.82 -3.50
C ALA A 119 11.54 1.50 -2.91
N ASN A 120 12.53 0.89 -3.58
CA ASN A 120 13.14 -0.36 -3.11
C ASN A 120 13.94 -0.19 -1.82
N GLU A 121 14.65 0.93 -1.64
CA GLU A 121 15.31 1.26 -0.36
C GLU A 121 14.29 1.33 0.79
N VAL A 122 13.10 1.87 0.53
CA VAL A 122 12.02 1.92 1.52
C VAL A 122 11.44 0.53 1.78
N TYR A 123 11.23 -0.30 0.75
CA TYR A 123 10.78 -1.68 0.93
C TYR A 123 11.80 -2.52 1.72
N THR A 124 13.09 -2.32 1.49
CA THR A 124 14.13 -2.97 2.30
C THR A 124 13.98 -2.62 3.77
N LYS A 125 13.76 -1.33 4.11
CA LYS A 125 13.50 -0.93 5.50
C LYS A 125 12.22 -1.53 6.08
N ILE A 126 11.16 -1.70 5.25
CA ILE A 126 9.95 -2.39 5.68
C ILE A 126 10.27 -3.86 5.99
N LEU A 127 11.07 -4.53 5.15
CA LEU A 127 11.46 -5.92 5.36
C LEU A 127 12.43 -6.11 6.53
N ASP A 128 13.22 -5.09 6.88
CA ASP A 128 14.03 -5.10 8.11
C ASP A 128 13.16 -5.10 9.39
N ILE A 129 11.97 -4.49 9.32
CA ILE A 129 11.01 -4.42 10.45
C ILE A 129 10.05 -5.61 10.41
N GLU A 130 9.50 -5.93 9.24
CA GLU A 130 8.57 -7.00 8.95
C GLU A 130 9.12 -7.90 7.83
N PRO A 131 9.98 -8.89 8.13
CA PRO A 131 10.66 -9.69 7.10
C PRO A 131 9.74 -10.46 6.14
N GLU A 132 8.50 -10.72 6.58
CA GLU A 132 7.48 -11.40 5.77
C GLU A 132 6.38 -10.46 5.25
N ASN A 133 6.61 -9.14 5.21
CA ASN A 133 5.62 -8.21 4.68
C ASN A 133 5.33 -8.50 3.20
N PRO A 134 4.12 -9.00 2.85
CA PRO A 134 3.85 -9.49 1.50
C PRO A 134 3.89 -8.36 0.46
N THR A 135 3.44 -7.16 0.82
CA THR A 135 3.47 -6.00 -0.09
C THR A 135 4.91 -5.62 -0.44
N ALA A 136 5.81 -5.60 0.54
CA ALA A 136 7.20 -5.25 0.32
C ALA A 136 7.94 -6.33 -0.48
N LEU A 137 7.70 -7.62 -0.19
CA LEU A 137 8.26 -8.73 -0.95
C LEU A 137 7.84 -8.69 -2.42
N LEU A 138 6.54 -8.59 -2.69
CA LEU A 138 6.01 -8.58 -4.06
C LEU A 138 6.45 -7.34 -4.86
N ALA A 139 6.47 -6.18 -4.21
CA ALA A 139 6.92 -4.94 -4.85
C ALA A 139 8.42 -4.97 -5.17
N SER A 140 9.27 -5.43 -4.23
CA SER A 140 10.71 -5.58 -4.47
C SER A 140 10.98 -6.58 -5.60
N PHE A 141 10.28 -7.70 -5.63
CA PHE A 141 10.38 -8.68 -6.70
C PHE A 141 10.10 -8.03 -8.07
N LYS A 142 9.01 -7.28 -8.19
CA LYS A 142 8.65 -6.58 -9.44
C LYS A 142 9.66 -5.52 -9.84
N ILE A 143 10.20 -4.77 -8.89
CA ILE A 143 11.25 -3.77 -9.14
C ILE A 143 12.51 -4.46 -9.66
N PHE A 144 12.97 -5.55 -9.02
CA PHE A 144 14.17 -6.26 -9.45
C PHE A 144 14.02 -6.89 -10.84
N GLN A 145 12.83 -7.42 -11.17
CA GLN A 145 12.50 -7.88 -12.52
C GLN A 145 12.67 -6.75 -13.56
N THR A 146 12.10 -5.57 -13.28
CA THR A 146 12.16 -4.44 -14.23
C THR A 146 13.57 -3.87 -14.39
N GLN A 147 14.40 -3.98 -13.38
CA GLN A 147 15.79 -3.52 -13.38
C GLN A 147 16.78 -4.60 -13.81
N SER A 148 16.32 -5.83 -14.10
CA SER A 148 17.14 -6.98 -14.45
C SER A 148 18.23 -7.31 -13.43
N LEU A 149 17.95 -7.10 -12.14
CA LEU A 149 18.84 -7.39 -11.01
C LEU A 149 18.64 -8.82 -10.54
N LEU A 150 19.17 -9.78 -11.30
CA LEU A 150 18.87 -11.21 -11.20
C LEU A 150 19.09 -11.81 -9.79
N ASP A 151 20.23 -11.51 -9.15
CA ASP A 151 20.54 -12.10 -7.84
C ASP A 151 19.53 -11.65 -6.75
N GLN A 152 19.20 -10.37 -6.74
CA GLN A 152 18.21 -9.83 -5.81
C GLN A 152 16.80 -10.33 -6.12
N GLU A 153 16.48 -10.45 -7.41
CA GLU A 153 15.20 -10.97 -7.89
C GLU A 153 15.00 -12.43 -7.40
N ILE A 154 16.01 -13.29 -7.53
CA ILE A 154 15.96 -14.68 -7.09
C ILE A 154 15.90 -14.78 -5.55
N ASP A 155 16.65 -13.96 -4.83
CA ASP A 155 16.60 -13.95 -3.35
C ASP A 155 15.17 -13.62 -2.87
N VAL A 156 14.56 -12.59 -3.42
CA VAL A 156 13.18 -12.20 -3.06
C VAL A 156 12.16 -13.23 -3.55
N PHE A 157 12.35 -13.83 -4.72
CA PHE A 157 11.51 -14.93 -5.20
C PHE A 157 11.49 -16.08 -4.19
N LEU A 158 12.63 -16.52 -3.71
CA LEU A 158 12.73 -17.58 -2.71
C LEU A 158 12.06 -17.17 -1.37
N LYS A 159 12.22 -15.90 -0.94
CA LYS A 159 11.53 -15.37 0.24
C LYS A 159 10.01 -15.40 0.09
N ILE A 160 9.48 -15.01 -1.07
CA ILE A 160 8.04 -15.07 -1.37
C ILE A 160 7.50 -16.48 -1.20
N PHE A 161 8.17 -17.49 -1.80
CA PHE A 161 7.71 -18.87 -1.72
C PHE A 161 7.91 -19.51 -0.35
N ASN A 162 8.83 -18.97 0.44
CA ASN A 162 9.05 -19.39 1.83
C ASN A 162 8.10 -18.72 2.82
N SER A 163 7.56 -17.53 2.50
CA SER A 163 6.68 -16.78 3.40
C SER A 163 5.30 -17.41 3.52
N ILE A 164 4.77 -17.44 4.75
CA ILE A 164 3.37 -17.79 5.02
C ILE A 164 2.42 -16.61 4.84
N SER A 165 2.96 -15.40 4.83
CA SER A 165 2.19 -14.15 4.70
C SER A 165 1.82 -13.84 3.25
N VAL A 166 2.55 -14.39 2.28
CA VAL A 166 2.20 -14.32 0.85
C VAL A 166 1.19 -15.42 0.54
N THR A 167 0.03 -15.05 0.00
CA THR A 167 -1.07 -16.00 -0.23
C THR A 167 -0.73 -16.99 -1.35
N LYS A 168 -1.42 -18.13 -1.36
CA LYS A 168 -1.24 -19.14 -2.41
C LYS A 168 -1.60 -18.60 -3.79
N GLU A 169 -2.62 -17.77 -3.89
CA GLU A 169 -3.04 -17.14 -5.13
C GLU A 169 -1.91 -16.24 -5.69
N GLN A 170 -1.28 -15.42 -4.85
CA GLN A 170 -0.15 -14.58 -5.25
C GLN A 170 1.05 -15.41 -5.73
N LYS A 171 1.32 -16.56 -5.09
CA LYS A 171 2.38 -17.49 -5.52
C LYS A 171 2.05 -18.13 -6.87
N ILE A 172 0.80 -18.53 -7.06
CA ILE A 172 0.30 -19.07 -8.34
C ILE A 172 0.44 -18.04 -9.45
N ASP A 173 0.04 -16.79 -9.22
CA ASP A 173 0.16 -15.71 -10.21
C ASP A 173 1.62 -15.49 -10.66
N ILE A 174 2.56 -15.55 -9.72
CA ILE A 174 4.00 -15.46 -10.04
C ILE A 174 4.45 -16.64 -10.91
N LEU A 175 4.04 -17.86 -10.58
CA LEU A 175 4.38 -19.04 -11.37
C LEU A 175 3.81 -18.92 -12.78
N PHE A 176 2.55 -18.54 -12.94
CA PHE A 176 1.97 -18.30 -14.25
C PHE A 176 2.70 -17.23 -15.04
N GLU A 177 3.09 -16.14 -14.41
CA GLU A 177 3.92 -15.12 -15.07
C GLU A 177 5.26 -15.71 -15.56
N ILE A 178 5.91 -16.56 -14.76
CA ILE A 178 7.16 -17.21 -15.15
C ILE A 178 6.93 -18.21 -16.30
N PHE A 179 5.91 -19.04 -16.20
CA PHE A 179 5.62 -20.07 -17.22
C PHE A 179 5.05 -19.50 -18.53
N SER A 180 4.63 -18.23 -18.55
CA SER A 180 4.21 -17.55 -19.78
C SER A 180 5.37 -17.15 -20.70
N ASP A 181 6.64 -17.25 -20.26
CA ASP A 181 7.83 -16.80 -20.99
C ASP A 181 8.99 -17.78 -20.79
N ASN A 182 9.43 -18.41 -21.87
CA ASN A 182 10.54 -19.36 -21.85
C ASN A 182 11.84 -18.78 -21.28
N ASN A 183 12.11 -17.48 -21.47
CA ASN A 183 13.28 -16.83 -20.90
C ASN A 183 13.17 -16.73 -19.37
N LYS A 184 11.95 -16.53 -18.87
CA LYS A 184 11.70 -16.55 -17.42
C LYS A 184 11.84 -17.95 -16.86
N ILE A 185 11.31 -18.99 -17.53
CA ILE A 185 11.49 -20.39 -17.12
C ILE A 185 12.98 -20.71 -16.98
N GLU A 186 13.79 -20.39 -18.01
CA GLU A 186 15.23 -20.63 -17.99
C GLU A 186 15.94 -19.88 -16.84
N ARG A 187 15.49 -18.65 -16.54
CA ARG A 187 16.01 -17.83 -15.43
C ARG A 187 15.80 -18.48 -14.06
N TYR A 188 14.64 -19.09 -13.84
CA TYR A 188 14.26 -19.68 -12.55
C TYR A 188 14.41 -21.21 -12.50
N LYS A 189 14.87 -21.87 -13.56
CA LYS A 189 14.88 -23.33 -13.72
C LYS A 189 15.45 -24.09 -12.53
N ASN A 190 16.52 -23.58 -11.91
CA ASN A 190 17.18 -24.23 -10.79
C ASN A 190 16.39 -24.09 -9.47
N HIS A 191 15.41 -23.19 -9.41
CA HIS A 191 14.65 -22.88 -8.20
C HIS A 191 13.19 -23.37 -8.28
N ILE A 192 12.62 -23.49 -9.49
CA ILE A 192 11.23 -23.93 -9.72
C ILE A 192 10.92 -25.25 -9.01
N PRO A 193 11.71 -26.34 -9.13
CA PRO A 193 11.39 -27.60 -8.46
C PRO A 193 11.26 -27.45 -6.95
N THR A 194 12.22 -26.77 -6.32
CA THR A 194 12.23 -26.56 -4.88
C THR A 194 11.04 -25.77 -4.37
N VAL A 195 10.64 -24.70 -5.08
CA VAL A 195 9.49 -23.90 -4.66
C VAL A 195 8.18 -24.62 -4.91
N LEU A 196 8.06 -25.41 -5.99
CA LEU A 196 6.87 -26.21 -6.26
C LEU A 196 6.70 -27.32 -5.23
N ASP A 197 7.75 -28.07 -4.91
CA ASP A 197 7.71 -29.12 -3.87
C ASP A 197 7.23 -28.53 -2.54
N LYS A 198 7.74 -27.34 -2.18
CA LYS A 198 7.31 -26.66 -0.96
C LYS A 198 5.86 -26.20 -1.03
N CYS A 199 5.42 -25.65 -2.15
CA CYS A 199 4.02 -25.25 -2.33
C CYS A 199 3.07 -26.45 -2.23
N ILE A 200 3.40 -27.56 -2.87
CA ILE A 200 2.60 -28.79 -2.82
C ILE A 200 2.55 -29.34 -1.39
N LEU A 201 3.68 -29.32 -0.67
CA LEU A 201 3.71 -29.73 0.73
C LEU A 201 2.84 -28.83 1.64
N THR A 202 2.84 -27.52 1.36
CA THR A 202 2.11 -26.53 2.17
C THR A 202 0.64 -26.49 1.83
N TYR A 203 0.30 -26.71 0.56
CA TYR A 203 -1.06 -26.62 -0.01
C TYR A 203 -1.41 -27.87 -0.82
N PRO A 204 -1.52 -29.07 -0.18
CA PRO A 204 -1.67 -30.33 -0.87
C PRO A 204 -2.94 -30.45 -1.71
N ASP A 205 -3.98 -29.71 -1.37
CA ASP A 205 -5.26 -29.70 -2.08
C ASP A 205 -5.31 -28.68 -3.24
N GLU A 206 -4.24 -27.90 -3.46
CA GLU A 206 -4.21 -26.88 -4.51
C GLU A 206 -3.73 -27.46 -5.84
N VAL A 207 -4.67 -27.79 -6.69
CA VAL A 207 -4.45 -28.46 -7.99
C VAL A 207 -3.49 -27.68 -8.91
N MET A 208 -3.49 -26.35 -8.83
CA MET A 208 -2.69 -25.51 -9.74
C MET A 208 -1.19 -25.75 -9.59
N PHE A 209 -0.68 -26.07 -8.39
CA PHE A 209 0.73 -26.37 -8.21
C PHE A 209 1.12 -27.71 -8.88
N TYR A 210 0.21 -28.68 -8.93
CA TYR A 210 0.45 -29.95 -9.65
C TYR A 210 0.39 -29.77 -11.17
N VAL A 211 -0.51 -28.90 -11.67
CA VAL A 211 -0.56 -28.53 -13.10
C VAL A 211 0.77 -27.92 -13.52
N VAL A 212 1.22 -26.87 -12.81
CA VAL A 212 2.51 -26.20 -13.09
C VAL A 212 3.69 -27.16 -13.02
N LEU A 213 3.70 -28.11 -12.05
CA LEU A 213 4.72 -29.14 -11.98
C LEU A 213 4.70 -30.09 -13.17
N GLY A 214 3.49 -30.42 -13.70
CA GLY A 214 3.32 -31.23 -14.89
C GLY A 214 3.87 -30.56 -16.15
N ASP A 215 3.62 -29.27 -16.30
CA ASP A 215 4.09 -28.45 -17.43
C ASP A 215 5.60 -28.20 -17.38
N TYR A 216 6.22 -28.30 -16.20
CA TYR A 216 7.67 -28.12 -16.03
C TYR A 216 8.48 -29.37 -16.42
N LYS A 217 7.93 -30.58 -16.32
CA LYS A 217 8.61 -31.86 -16.61
C LYS A 217 8.66 -32.15 -18.09
#